data_3557818eeffec5282a896b3252f900a7
#
_entry.id   3557818eeffec5282a896b3252f900a7
#
_cell.length_a   1.000
_cell.length_b   1.000
_cell.length_c   1.000
_cell.angle_alpha   90.00
_cell.angle_beta   90.00
_cell.angle_gamma   90.00
#
_symmetry.space_group_name_H-M   'P 1'
#
loop_
_entity.id
_entity.type
_entity.pdbx_description
1 polymer ?
#
loop_
_entity_poly.entity_id
_entity_poly.type
_entity_poly.pdbx_seq_one_letter_code
_entity_poly.pdbx_strand_id
1 'polypeptide(L)'
;KEIVDFKNVYGEDSYWTSRVFSGMPSYQILADYPKGVQRLIFKIATVWLPYPINVLFLLFVSLYILLMCLKVDPWIAIVGAVGFGLCSHFIIIMGAGHTSKTHAMAYIPAILGAFIRVLKGSKYIRYGILLAVLLMLQLFANHYQVTYYTFILLLITGLFVFPDVILKDIKRYRNKNKDPEFENYPKPWSSFLLKPAIIVIAGLLAFGANSSSILMTSDFAKHTIRGKSELTVSPDGKE
;
A
#
# COMPACT_ATOMS: atom_id res chain seq x y z
N LYS A 1 -19.66 14.55 -13.30
CA LYS A 1 -20.50 14.97 -14.44
C LYS A 1 -19.80 16.04 -15.27
N GLU A 2 -19.46 17.21 -14.72
CA GLU A 2 -18.79 18.33 -15.42
C GLU A 2 -17.55 17.88 -16.24
N ILE A 3 -16.66 17.11 -15.63
CA ILE A 3 -15.43 16.62 -16.27
C ILE A 3 -15.75 15.63 -17.42
N VAL A 4 -16.77 14.78 -17.22
CA VAL A 4 -17.22 13.84 -18.26
C VAL A 4 -17.90 14.60 -19.39
N ASP A 5 -18.73 15.60 -19.06
CA ASP A 5 -19.39 16.46 -20.05
C ASP A 5 -18.36 17.25 -20.87
N PHE A 6 -17.32 17.80 -20.20
CA PHE A 6 -16.22 18.49 -20.87
C PHE A 6 -15.49 17.57 -21.86
N LYS A 7 -15.16 16.35 -21.41
CA LYS A 7 -14.50 15.35 -22.27
C LYS A 7 -15.35 14.96 -23.47
N ASN A 8 -16.66 14.82 -23.28
CA ASN A 8 -17.58 14.48 -24.37
C ASN A 8 -17.71 15.61 -25.41
N VAL A 9 -17.58 16.87 -24.99
CA VAL A 9 -17.69 18.04 -25.86
C VAL A 9 -16.37 18.37 -26.56
N TYR A 10 -15.25 18.31 -25.84
CA TYR A 10 -13.95 18.78 -26.33
C TYR A 10 -12.97 17.66 -26.67
N GLY A 11 -13.28 16.39 -26.35
CA GLY A 11 -12.39 15.24 -26.58
C GLY A 11 -11.17 15.18 -25.65
N GLU A 12 -11.02 16.14 -24.74
CA GLU A 12 -9.88 16.27 -23.83
C GLU A 12 -10.29 16.13 -22.37
N ASP A 13 -9.35 15.74 -21.52
CA ASP A 13 -9.59 15.65 -20.09
C ASP A 13 -9.47 17.04 -19.44
N SER A 14 -10.50 17.47 -18.68
CA SER A 14 -10.43 18.69 -17.90
C SER A 14 -9.51 18.53 -16.70
N TYR A 15 -8.55 19.45 -16.55
CA TYR A 15 -7.64 19.48 -15.39
C TYR A 15 -8.18 20.33 -14.23
N TRP A 16 -9.37 20.94 -14.40
CA TRP A 16 -10.02 21.79 -13.40
C TRP A 16 -11.50 21.44 -13.27
N THR A 17 -12.05 21.59 -12.05
CA THR A 17 -13.48 21.54 -11.80
C THR A 17 -13.91 22.73 -10.96
N SER A 18 -15.01 23.38 -11.33
CA SER A 18 -15.56 24.54 -10.63
C SER A 18 -16.60 24.17 -9.57
N ARG A 19 -17.01 22.88 -9.52
CA ARG A 19 -18.15 22.45 -8.67
C ARG A 19 -17.80 22.08 -7.23
N VAL A 20 -16.52 22.03 -6.90
CA VAL A 20 -16.06 21.61 -5.56
C VAL A 20 -15.12 22.68 -5.02
N PHE A 21 -15.36 23.12 -3.78
CA PHE A 21 -14.56 24.13 -3.08
C PHE A 21 -14.28 25.42 -3.88
N SER A 22 -15.27 25.91 -4.62
CA SER A 22 -15.15 27.08 -5.51
C SER A 22 -14.11 26.93 -6.63
N GLY A 23 -13.69 25.71 -6.90
CA GLY A 23 -12.71 25.34 -7.92
C GLY A 23 -11.50 24.63 -7.36
N MET A 24 -11.16 23.51 -7.98
CA MET A 24 -9.96 22.76 -7.62
C MET A 24 -9.44 21.91 -8.81
N PRO A 25 -8.16 21.53 -8.78
CA PRO A 25 -7.62 20.61 -9.78
C PRO A 25 -8.37 19.28 -9.81
N SER A 26 -8.81 18.85 -11.00
CA SER A 26 -9.60 17.63 -11.19
C SER A 26 -8.82 16.36 -10.84
N TYR A 27 -7.49 16.36 -10.97
CA TYR A 27 -6.63 15.22 -10.65
C TYR A 27 -6.64 14.86 -9.16
N GLN A 28 -7.11 15.75 -8.28
CA GLN A 28 -7.29 15.44 -6.86
C GLN A 28 -8.57 14.62 -6.59
N ILE A 29 -9.55 14.70 -7.48
CA ILE A 29 -10.85 14.01 -7.36
C ILE A 29 -10.86 12.75 -8.23
N LEU A 30 -10.31 12.87 -9.44
CA LEU A 30 -10.21 11.78 -10.41
C LEU A 30 -8.83 11.12 -10.29
N ALA A 31 -8.71 10.15 -9.40
CA ALA A 31 -7.54 9.27 -9.33
C ALA A 31 -7.39 8.34 -10.56
N ASP A 32 -8.16 8.58 -11.62
CA ASP A 32 -8.19 7.79 -12.83
C ASP A 32 -7.19 8.33 -13.85
N TYR A 33 -5.95 7.85 -13.75
CA TYR A 33 -5.01 7.95 -14.88
C TYR A 33 -5.33 6.81 -15.86
N PRO A 34 -6.03 7.09 -16.98
CA PRO A 34 -6.68 6.03 -17.79
C PRO A 34 -5.70 5.07 -18.47
N LYS A 35 -4.41 5.40 -18.56
CA LYS A 35 -3.39 4.64 -19.29
C LYS A 35 -2.24 4.12 -18.44
N GLY A 36 -2.30 4.21 -17.11
CA GLY A 36 -1.22 3.77 -16.23
C GLY A 36 -1.12 2.25 -16.11
N VAL A 37 0.10 1.72 -16.06
CA VAL A 37 0.38 0.31 -15.78
C VAL A 37 -0.26 -0.13 -14.46
N GLN A 38 -0.31 0.76 -13.47
CA GLN A 38 -0.95 0.54 -12.18
C GLN A 38 -2.43 0.16 -12.33
N ARG A 39 -3.16 0.82 -13.25
CA ARG A 39 -4.56 0.49 -13.51
C ARG A 39 -4.73 -0.90 -14.12
N LEU A 40 -3.82 -1.30 -15.02
CA LEU A 40 -3.84 -2.65 -15.57
C LEU A 40 -3.60 -3.69 -14.48
N ILE A 41 -2.57 -3.49 -13.65
CA ILE A 41 -2.24 -4.38 -12.53
C ILE A 41 -3.41 -4.42 -11.53
N PHE A 42 -4.02 -3.28 -11.22
CA PHE A 42 -5.22 -3.21 -10.39
C PHE A 42 -6.38 -4.05 -10.96
N LYS A 43 -6.67 -3.90 -12.25
CA LYS A 43 -7.72 -4.69 -12.93
C LYS A 43 -7.44 -6.18 -12.90
N ILE A 44 -6.19 -6.58 -13.12
CA ILE A 44 -5.76 -7.99 -13.01
C ILE A 44 -5.94 -8.48 -11.56
N ALA A 45 -5.49 -7.71 -10.57
CA ALA A 45 -5.60 -8.06 -9.16
C ALA A 45 -7.04 -8.17 -8.66
N THR A 46 -7.97 -7.44 -9.29
CA THR A 46 -9.40 -7.45 -8.98
C THR A 46 -10.23 -8.28 -9.95
N VAL A 47 -9.58 -9.04 -10.85
CA VAL A 47 -10.23 -9.91 -11.84
C VAL A 47 -11.31 -9.15 -12.64
N TRP A 48 -11.05 -7.89 -12.97
CA TRP A 48 -11.99 -6.98 -13.68
C TRP A 48 -13.35 -6.81 -13.00
N LEU A 49 -13.51 -7.18 -11.76
CA LEU A 49 -14.76 -7.05 -11.02
C LEU A 49 -15.16 -5.57 -10.89
N PRO A 50 -16.45 -5.22 -11.04
CA PRO A 50 -16.93 -3.86 -10.83
C PRO A 50 -16.95 -3.50 -9.34
N TYR A 51 -16.95 -2.20 -9.03
CA TYR A 51 -17.22 -1.69 -7.69
C TYR A 51 -18.68 -1.99 -7.28
N PRO A 52 -18.97 -2.40 -6.05
CA PRO A 52 -18.05 -2.57 -4.91
C PRO A 52 -17.45 -3.99 -4.78
N ILE A 53 -17.76 -4.91 -5.69
CA ILE A 53 -17.35 -6.33 -5.61
C ILE A 53 -15.83 -6.47 -5.64
N ASN A 54 -15.13 -5.65 -6.43
CA ASN A 54 -13.68 -5.63 -6.51
C ASN A 54 -13.01 -5.34 -5.14
N VAL A 55 -13.60 -4.45 -4.34
CA VAL A 55 -13.09 -4.12 -2.99
C VAL A 55 -13.30 -5.27 -2.02
N LEU A 56 -14.49 -5.87 -2.02
CA LEU A 56 -14.78 -7.05 -1.20
C LEU A 56 -13.83 -8.20 -1.55
N PHE A 57 -13.64 -8.45 -2.84
CA PHE A 57 -12.70 -9.46 -3.31
C PHE A 57 -11.27 -9.19 -2.80
N LEU A 58 -10.80 -7.94 -2.89
CA LEU A 58 -9.47 -7.57 -2.37
C LEU A 58 -9.36 -7.77 -0.86
N LEU A 59 -10.39 -7.43 -0.08
CA LEU A 59 -10.42 -7.64 1.37
C LEU A 59 -10.26 -9.14 1.71
N PHE A 60 -11.02 -10.01 1.02
CA PHE A 60 -10.92 -11.45 1.21
C PHE A 60 -9.53 -11.99 0.85
N VAL A 61 -9.07 -11.70 -0.37
CA VAL A 61 -7.80 -12.20 -0.88
C VAL A 61 -6.62 -11.67 -0.06
N SER A 62 -6.66 -10.41 0.35
CA SER A 62 -5.59 -9.77 1.09
C SER A 62 -5.39 -10.41 2.48
N LEU A 63 -6.47 -10.63 3.24
CA LEU A 63 -6.34 -11.33 4.52
C LEU A 63 -5.99 -12.80 4.33
N TYR A 64 -6.56 -13.46 3.33
CA TYR A 64 -6.17 -14.83 3.01
C TYR A 64 -4.66 -14.96 2.76
N ILE A 65 -4.08 -14.05 1.96
CA ILE A 65 -2.62 -14.00 1.71
C ILE A 65 -1.86 -13.84 3.03
N LEU A 66 -2.27 -12.93 3.91
CA LEU A 66 -1.63 -12.76 5.21
C LEU A 66 -1.64 -14.05 6.02
N LEU A 67 -2.81 -14.69 6.15
CA LEU A 67 -2.97 -15.91 6.95
C LEU A 67 -2.15 -17.07 6.36
N MET A 68 -2.09 -17.20 5.04
CA MET A 68 -1.22 -18.15 4.36
C MET A 68 0.27 -17.83 4.59
N CYS A 69 0.65 -16.56 4.61
CA CYS A 69 2.01 -16.13 4.96
C CYS A 69 2.38 -16.50 6.42
N LEU A 70 1.40 -16.50 7.31
CA LEU A 70 1.54 -16.91 8.72
C LEU A 70 1.46 -18.43 8.92
N LYS A 71 1.25 -19.21 7.84
CA LYS A 71 1.11 -20.68 7.86
C LYS A 71 -0.14 -21.15 8.60
N VAL A 72 -1.22 -20.38 8.59
CA VAL A 72 -2.54 -20.80 9.07
C VAL A 72 -3.11 -21.82 8.10
N ASP A 73 -3.88 -22.79 8.62
CA ASP A 73 -4.57 -23.77 7.79
C ASP A 73 -5.44 -23.08 6.71
N PRO A 74 -5.41 -23.54 5.45
CA PRO A 74 -6.12 -22.89 4.35
C PRO A 74 -7.62 -22.73 4.57
N TRP A 75 -8.29 -23.72 5.18
CA TRP A 75 -9.73 -23.66 5.44
C TRP A 75 -10.07 -22.63 6.52
N ILE A 76 -9.27 -22.60 7.60
CA ILE A 76 -9.40 -21.59 8.65
C ILE A 76 -9.11 -20.19 8.08
N ALA A 77 -8.12 -20.09 7.19
CA ALA A 77 -7.78 -18.83 6.52
C ALA A 77 -8.94 -18.29 5.65
N ILE A 78 -9.71 -19.18 4.97
CA ILE A 78 -10.90 -18.78 4.21
C ILE A 78 -11.95 -18.19 5.16
N VAL A 79 -12.25 -18.87 6.26
CA VAL A 79 -13.25 -18.40 7.25
C VAL A 79 -12.83 -17.02 7.80
N GLY A 80 -11.55 -16.88 8.18
CA GLY A 80 -11.01 -15.60 8.65
C GLY A 80 -11.11 -14.49 7.61
N ALA A 81 -10.78 -14.79 6.35
CA ALA A 81 -10.85 -13.86 5.24
C ALA A 81 -12.27 -13.36 4.98
N VAL A 82 -13.25 -14.27 4.97
CA VAL A 82 -14.66 -13.92 4.80
C VAL A 82 -15.16 -13.07 5.97
N GLY A 83 -14.85 -13.45 7.22
CA GLY A 83 -15.23 -12.67 8.39
C GLY A 83 -14.65 -11.25 8.40
N PHE A 84 -13.41 -11.10 7.97
CA PHE A 84 -12.77 -9.79 7.83
C PHE A 84 -13.43 -8.93 6.76
N GLY A 85 -13.60 -9.45 5.55
CA GLY A 85 -14.14 -8.67 4.45
C GLY A 85 -15.62 -8.31 4.61
N LEU A 86 -16.39 -9.12 5.33
CA LEU A 86 -17.79 -8.83 5.67
C LEU A 86 -17.95 -8.03 6.98
N CYS A 87 -16.85 -7.55 7.56
CA CYS A 87 -16.91 -6.68 8.73
C CYS A 87 -17.77 -5.43 8.42
N SER A 88 -18.68 -5.10 9.34
CA SER A 88 -19.61 -3.96 9.21
C SER A 88 -18.90 -2.64 8.90
N HIS A 89 -17.69 -2.44 9.43
CA HIS A 89 -16.88 -1.26 9.14
C HIS A 89 -16.65 -1.06 7.64
N PHE A 90 -16.25 -2.11 6.92
CA PHE A 90 -16.00 -1.99 5.48
C PHE A 90 -17.29 -1.76 4.69
N ILE A 91 -18.39 -2.41 5.08
CA ILE A 91 -19.70 -2.25 4.42
C ILE A 91 -20.17 -0.80 4.59
N ILE A 92 -20.07 -0.25 5.81
CA ILE A 92 -20.49 1.14 6.11
C ILE A 92 -19.65 2.15 5.32
N ILE A 93 -18.33 2.04 5.33
CA ILE A 93 -17.47 3.01 4.62
C ILE A 93 -17.57 2.91 3.10
N MET A 94 -17.85 1.72 2.55
CA MET A 94 -18.17 1.55 1.13
C MET A 94 -19.51 2.19 0.79
N GLY A 95 -20.53 1.97 1.60
CA GLY A 95 -21.86 2.61 1.44
C GLY A 95 -21.81 4.13 1.58
N ALA A 96 -20.92 4.66 2.41
CA ALA A 96 -20.65 6.10 2.54
C ALA A 96 -19.81 6.69 1.39
N GLY A 97 -19.39 5.88 0.39
CA GLY A 97 -18.63 6.36 -0.77
C GLY A 97 -17.14 6.59 -0.55
N HIS A 98 -16.56 6.13 0.58
CA HIS A 98 -15.14 6.25 0.87
C HIS A 98 -14.29 5.22 0.09
N THR A 99 -14.41 5.23 -1.23
CA THR A 99 -13.82 4.22 -2.14
C THR A 99 -12.30 4.13 -2.03
N SER A 100 -11.59 5.25 -2.14
CA SER A 100 -10.13 5.28 -2.08
C SER A 100 -9.59 4.81 -0.72
N LYS A 101 -10.26 5.19 0.38
CA LYS A 101 -9.92 4.73 1.73
C LYS A 101 -10.05 3.22 1.84
N THR A 102 -11.17 2.66 1.38
CA THR A 102 -11.44 1.23 1.48
C THR A 102 -10.47 0.42 0.63
N HIS A 103 -10.16 0.87 -0.60
CA HIS A 103 -9.13 0.25 -1.44
C HIS A 103 -7.76 0.25 -0.75
N ALA A 104 -7.32 1.39 -0.22
CA ALA A 104 -6.04 1.47 0.47
C ALA A 104 -5.96 0.53 1.69
N MET A 105 -7.06 0.43 2.46
CA MET A 105 -7.15 -0.48 3.61
C MET A 105 -7.14 -1.95 3.19
N ALA A 106 -7.74 -2.28 2.06
CA ALA A 106 -7.81 -3.66 1.56
C ALA A 106 -6.43 -4.27 1.30
N TYR A 107 -5.41 -3.48 0.98
CA TYR A 107 -4.05 -3.99 0.74
C TYR A 107 -3.23 -4.25 2.00
N ILE A 108 -3.60 -3.67 3.16
CA ILE A 108 -2.80 -3.73 4.40
C ILE A 108 -2.45 -5.17 4.81
N PRO A 109 -3.40 -6.12 4.87
CA PRO A 109 -3.07 -7.48 5.30
C PRO A 109 -2.06 -8.16 4.37
N ALA A 110 -2.23 -8.06 3.04
CA ALA A 110 -1.32 -8.69 2.08
C ALA A 110 0.08 -8.05 2.12
N ILE A 111 0.17 -6.72 2.28
CA ILE A 111 1.43 -5.99 2.49
C ILE A 111 2.15 -6.52 3.72
N LEU A 112 1.45 -6.65 4.85
CA LEU A 112 2.01 -7.18 6.09
C LEU A 112 2.50 -8.62 5.91
N GLY A 113 1.72 -9.46 5.23
CA GLY A 113 2.10 -10.84 4.91
C GLY A 113 3.36 -10.92 4.06
N ALA A 114 3.42 -10.15 2.97
CA ALA A 114 4.59 -10.08 2.10
C ALA A 114 5.84 -9.58 2.86
N PHE A 115 5.70 -8.54 3.69
CA PHE A 115 6.76 -7.98 4.53
C PHE A 115 7.32 -9.03 5.51
N ILE A 116 6.46 -9.74 6.24
CA ILE A 116 6.88 -10.81 7.16
C ILE A 116 7.61 -11.92 6.39
N ARG A 117 7.17 -12.27 5.19
CA ARG A 117 7.81 -13.29 4.35
C ARG A 117 9.16 -12.84 3.79
N VAL A 118 9.35 -11.56 3.50
CA VAL A 118 10.68 -11.00 3.18
C VAL A 118 11.63 -11.22 4.36
N LEU A 119 11.19 -10.90 5.58
CA LEU A 119 12.03 -11.02 6.78
C LEU A 119 12.30 -12.48 7.16
N LYS A 120 11.25 -13.33 7.24
CA LYS A 120 11.36 -14.71 7.77
C LYS A 120 11.61 -15.78 6.71
N GLY A 121 11.31 -15.49 5.42
CA GLY A 121 11.34 -16.47 4.35
C GLY A 121 12.71 -16.62 3.68
N SER A 122 12.89 -17.76 2.99
CA SER A 122 14.04 -18.00 2.10
C SER A 122 13.86 -17.36 0.71
N LYS A 123 12.62 -17.22 0.25
CA LYS A 123 12.29 -16.65 -1.08
C LYS A 123 12.05 -15.13 -0.99
N TYR A 124 12.91 -14.41 -0.29
CA TYR A 124 12.75 -12.99 0.03
C TYR A 124 12.64 -12.08 -1.20
N ILE A 125 13.30 -12.40 -2.31
CA ILE A 125 13.19 -11.63 -3.58
C ILE A 125 11.76 -11.70 -4.13
N ARG A 126 11.15 -12.89 -4.20
CA ARG A 126 9.76 -13.04 -4.69
C ARG A 126 8.76 -12.24 -3.85
N TYR A 127 8.92 -12.32 -2.53
CA TYR A 127 8.06 -11.56 -1.61
C TYR A 127 8.38 -10.06 -1.62
N GLY A 128 9.61 -9.67 -1.95
CA GLY A 128 10.00 -8.28 -2.19
C GLY A 128 9.31 -7.69 -3.42
N ILE A 129 9.26 -8.44 -4.52
CA ILE A 129 8.51 -8.04 -5.72
C ILE A 129 7.01 -7.91 -5.40
N LEU A 130 6.44 -8.89 -4.71
CA LEU A 130 5.03 -8.83 -4.27
C LEU A 130 4.78 -7.61 -3.38
N LEU A 131 5.67 -7.33 -2.43
CA LEU A 131 5.60 -6.17 -1.55
C LEU A 131 5.62 -4.86 -2.35
N ALA A 132 6.51 -4.74 -3.34
CA ALA A 132 6.59 -3.57 -4.22
C ALA A 132 5.28 -3.34 -4.98
N VAL A 133 4.71 -4.39 -5.57
CA VAL A 133 3.43 -4.32 -6.30
C VAL A 133 2.27 -3.94 -5.37
N LEU A 134 2.18 -4.54 -4.18
CA LEU A 134 1.11 -4.25 -3.23
C LEU A 134 1.20 -2.82 -2.69
N LEU A 135 2.40 -2.34 -2.35
CA LEU A 135 2.63 -0.95 -1.93
C LEU A 135 2.32 0.05 -3.07
N MET A 136 2.70 -0.29 -4.30
CA MET A 136 2.35 0.50 -5.49
C MET A 136 0.83 0.64 -5.65
N LEU A 137 0.08 -0.46 -5.52
CA LEU A 137 -1.38 -0.46 -5.62
C LEU A 137 -2.04 0.28 -4.44
N GLN A 138 -1.47 0.20 -3.25
CA GLN A 138 -1.96 0.97 -2.10
C GLN A 138 -1.78 2.47 -2.31
N LEU A 139 -0.61 2.90 -2.80
CA LEU A 139 -0.35 4.31 -3.15
C LEU A 139 -1.25 4.77 -4.30
N PHE A 140 -1.48 3.90 -5.30
CA PHE A 140 -2.39 4.17 -6.41
C PHE A 140 -3.84 4.41 -5.96
N ALA A 141 -4.29 3.83 -4.83
CA ALA A 141 -5.58 4.11 -4.23
C ALA A 141 -5.73 5.57 -3.73
N ASN A 142 -4.66 6.36 -3.76
CA ASN A 142 -4.62 7.79 -3.45
C ASN A 142 -5.17 8.16 -2.06
N HIS A 143 -4.85 7.36 -1.04
CA HIS A 143 -5.21 7.63 0.35
C HIS A 143 -3.97 7.58 1.26
N TYR A 144 -3.17 8.65 1.21
CA TYR A 144 -1.84 8.72 1.85
C TYR A 144 -1.86 8.52 3.36
N GLN A 145 -2.94 8.92 4.05
CA GLN A 145 -3.07 8.70 5.50
C GLN A 145 -3.09 7.21 5.84
N VAL A 146 -3.81 6.38 5.07
CA VAL A 146 -3.83 4.92 5.27
C VAL A 146 -2.45 4.33 4.99
N THR A 147 -1.78 4.78 3.94
CA THR A 147 -0.41 4.35 3.61
C THR A 147 0.58 4.71 4.72
N TYR A 148 0.46 5.91 5.30
CA TYR A 148 1.27 6.32 6.46
C TYR A 148 1.08 5.37 7.66
N TYR A 149 -0.16 5.03 7.99
CA TYR A 149 -0.42 4.05 9.07
C TYR A 149 0.09 2.64 8.72
N THR A 150 0.07 2.26 7.45
CA THR A 150 0.67 1.01 7.00
C THR A 150 2.18 1.01 7.24
N PHE A 151 2.89 2.09 6.93
CA PHE A 151 4.32 2.20 7.23
C PHE A 151 4.64 2.13 8.73
N ILE A 152 3.83 2.76 9.58
CA ILE A 152 3.97 2.63 11.05
C ILE A 152 3.80 1.16 11.48
N LEU A 153 2.78 0.48 10.94
CA LEU A 153 2.54 -0.94 11.23
C LEU A 153 3.73 -1.81 10.79
N LEU A 154 4.28 -1.57 9.60
CA LEU A 154 5.46 -2.29 9.12
C LEU A 154 6.70 -1.99 9.96
N LEU A 155 6.91 -0.75 10.39
CA LEU A 155 8.00 -0.36 11.28
C LEU A 155 7.90 -1.10 12.62
N ILE A 156 6.75 -1.05 13.27
CA ILE A 156 6.51 -1.75 14.54
C ILE A 156 6.73 -3.26 14.35
N THR A 157 6.14 -3.86 13.32
CA THR A 157 6.33 -5.28 13.02
C THR A 157 7.80 -5.61 12.78
N GLY A 158 8.52 -4.76 12.05
CA GLY A 158 9.95 -4.89 11.79
C GLY A 158 10.77 -4.89 13.07
N LEU A 159 10.50 -3.95 13.98
CA LEU A 159 11.21 -3.84 15.27
C LEU A 159 11.11 -5.12 16.12
N PHE A 160 9.98 -5.83 16.05
CA PHE A 160 9.81 -7.09 16.79
C PHE A 160 10.29 -8.33 16.02
N VAL A 161 10.05 -8.36 14.71
CA VAL A 161 10.34 -9.56 13.90
C VAL A 161 11.81 -9.64 13.49
N PHE A 162 12.43 -8.53 13.15
CA PHE A 162 13.78 -8.51 12.60
C PHE A 162 14.86 -8.98 13.59
N PRO A 163 14.87 -8.56 14.87
CA PRO A 163 15.83 -9.08 15.84
C PRO A 163 15.72 -10.59 16.04
N ASP A 164 14.51 -11.14 16.11
CA ASP A 164 14.29 -12.59 16.22
C ASP A 164 14.85 -13.36 15.02
N VAL A 165 14.66 -12.82 13.81
CA VAL A 165 15.22 -13.40 12.58
C VAL A 165 16.74 -13.42 12.62
N ILE A 166 17.37 -12.30 12.98
CA ILE A 166 18.84 -12.19 13.05
C ILE A 166 19.42 -13.15 14.10
N LEU A 167 18.82 -13.22 15.29
CA LEU A 167 19.26 -14.14 16.34
C LEU A 167 19.16 -15.60 15.90
N LYS A 168 18.09 -15.99 15.18
CA LYS A 168 17.93 -17.33 14.64
C LYS A 168 18.98 -17.62 13.55
N ASP A 169 19.24 -16.67 12.67
CA ASP A 169 20.23 -16.83 11.59
C ASP A 169 21.65 -16.95 12.14
N ILE A 170 22.00 -16.18 13.20
CA ILE A 170 23.29 -16.31 13.90
C ILE A 170 23.41 -17.70 14.54
N LYS A 171 22.37 -18.17 15.26
CA LYS A 171 22.39 -19.50 15.89
C LYS A 171 22.56 -20.61 14.86
N ARG A 172 21.85 -20.57 13.73
CA ARG A 172 21.96 -21.54 12.64
C ARG A 172 23.34 -21.52 12.01
N TYR A 173 23.89 -20.35 11.73
CA TYR A 173 25.25 -20.21 11.18
C TYR A 173 26.32 -20.77 12.13
N ARG A 174 26.18 -20.52 13.43
CA ARG A 174 27.13 -21.07 14.43
C ARG A 174 27.09 -22.58 14.50
N ASN A 175 25.94 -23.19 14.24
CA ASN A 175 25.76 -24.65 14.25
C ASN A 175 25.95 -25.28 12.86
N LYS A 176 26.35 -24.52 11.84
CA LYS A 176 26.53 -24.99 10.45
C LYS A 176 27.42 -26.23 10.35
N ASN A 177 28.52 -26.30 11.12
CA ASN A 177 29.47 -27.42 11.08
C ASN A 177 29.02 -28.65 11.89
N LYS A 178 27.89 -28.55 12.62
CA LYS A 178 27.36 -29.61 13.48
C LYS A 178 26.16 -30.33 12.89
N ASP A 179 25.53 -29.74 11.88
CA ASP A 179 24.30 -30.25 11.29
C ASP A 179 24.33 -30.09 9.76
N PRO A 180 24.30 -31.20 9.00
CA PRO A 180 24.32 -31.19 7.53
C PRO A 180 23.18 -30.35 6.92
N GLU A 181 22.04 -30.20 7.58
CA GLU A 181 20.90 -29.39 7.11
C GLU A 181 21.31 -27.91 6.92
N PHE A 182 22.34 -27.45 7.66
CA PHE A 182 22.80 -26.05 7.62
C PHE A 182 24.09 -25.83 6.83
N GLU A 183 24.63 -26.84 6.17
CA GLU A 183 25.90 -26.75 5.42
C GLU A 183 25.92 -25.60 4.41
N ASN A 184 24.81 -25.38 3.70
CA ASN A 184 24.65 -24.32 2.70
C ASN A 184 23.89 -23.08 3.21
N TYR A 185 23.81 -22.91 4.54
CA TYR A 185 23.08 -21.77 5.09
C TYR A 185 23.82 -20.44 4.84
N PRO A 186 23.14 -19.39 4.32
CA PRO A 186 23.79 -18.13 4.02
C PRO A 186 24.33 -17.45 5.28
N LYS A 187 25.38 -16.65 5.11
CA LYS A 187 25.98 -15.90 6.22
C LYS A 187 24.94 -14.97 6.87
N PRO A 188 24.89 -14.83 8.21
CA PRO A 188 23.87 -14.03 8.90
C PRO A 188 23.80 -12.57 8.45
N TRP A 189 24.95 -11.99 8.14
CA TRP A 189 25.04 -10.62 7.68
C TRP A 189 24.38 -10.38 6.29
N SER A 190 24.26 -11.42 5.45
CA SER A 190 23.48 -11.32 4.22
C SER A 190 21.99 -11.09 4.52
N SER A 191 21.44 -11.75 5.53
CA SER A 191 20.07 -11.50 6.00
C SER A 191 19.93 -10.11 6.64
N PHE A 192 20.96 -9.66 7.34
CA PHE A 192 20.97 -8.34 7.97
C PHE A 192 20.95 -7.18 6.96
N LEU A 193 21.62 -7.32 5.83
CA LEU A 193 21.72 -6.26 4.81
C LEU A 193 20.71 -6.44 3.66
N LEU A 194 20.58 -7.65 3.12
CA LEU A 194 19.80 -7.88 1.89
C LEU A 194 18.29 -7.75 2.14
N LYS A 195 17.77 -8.29 3.24
CA LYS A 195 16.32 -8.24 3.50
C LYS A 195 15.82 -6.81 3.74
N PRO A 196 16.46 -5.97 4.57
CA PRO A 196 16.11 -4.55 4.66
C PRO A 196 16.30 -3.81 3.35
N ALA A 197 17.38 -4.07 2.60
CA ALA A 197 17.61 -3.44 1.30
C ALA A 197 16.47 -3.75 0.32
N ILE A 198 15.98 -4.98 0.25
CA ILE A 198 14.85 -5.35 -0.60
C ILE A 198 13.56 -4.63 -0.16
N ILE A 199 13.32 -4.47 1.13
CA ILE A 199 12.16 -3.72 1.63
C ILE A 199 12.24 -2.25 1.22
N VAL A 200 13.43 -1.63 1.36
CA VAL A 200 13.66 -0.25 0.94
C VAL A 200 13.47 -0.10 -0.58
N ILE A 201 14.06 -1.00 -1.37
CA ILE A 201 13.91 -1.01 -2.83
C ILE A 201 12.43 -1.17 -3.23
N ALA A 202 11.69 -2.07 -2.57
CA ALA A 202 10.26 -2.25 -2.81
C ALA A 202 9.48 -0.95 -2.54
N GLY A 203 9.79 -0.25 -1.46
CA GLY A 203 9.21 1.06 -1.14
C GLY A 203 9.54 2.12 -2.19
N LEU A 204 10.81 2.22 -2.58
CA LEU A 204 11.27 3.19 -3.60
C LEU A 204 10.62 2.93 -4.97
N LEU A 205 10.50 1.67 -5.39
CA LEU A 205 9.81 1.30 -6.64
C LEU A 205 8.32 1.66 -6.58
N ALA A 206 7.65 1.39 -5.47
CA ALA A 206 6.25 1.75 -5.27
C ALA A 206 6.03 3.26 -5.31
N PHE A 207 6.93 4.02 -4.67
CA PHE A 207 6.91 5.48 -4.65
C PHE A 207 7.20 6.04 -6.05
N GLY A 208 8.23 5.55 -6.73
CA GLY A 208 8.59 5.95 -8.09
C GLY A 208 7.47 5.72 -9.09
N ALA A 209 6.78 4.58 -9.00
CA ALA A 209 5.64 4.28 -9.85
C ALA A 209 4.45 5.25 -9.66
N ASN A 210 4.30 5.86 -8.48
CA ASN A 210 3.24 6.82 -8.17
C ASN A 210 3.74 8.27 -8.05
N SER A 211 4.97 8.55 -8.49
CA SER A 211 5.63 9.85 -8.30
C SER A 211 4.81 11.02 -8.84
N SER A 212 4.20 10.89 -10.02
CA SER A 212 3.36 11.94 -10.61
C SER A 212 2.20 12.34 -9.68
N SER A 213 1.45 11.36 -9.17
CA SER A 213 0.33 11.62 -8.26
C SER A 213 0.80 12.24 -6.94
N ILE A 214 1.92 11.76 -6.41
CA ILE A 214 2.50 12.23 -5.16
C ILE A 214 2.99 13.67 -5.30
N LEU A 215 3.73 13.99 -6.38
CA LEU A 215 4.24 15.33 -6.65
C LEU A 215 3.11 16.34 -6.86
N MET A 216 2.11 15.99 -7.68
CA MET A 216 0.93 16.82 -7.92
C MET A 216 0.16 17.09 -6.63
N THR A 217 -0.02 16.06 -5.77
CA THR A 217 -0.70 16.23 -4.48
C THR A 217 0.11 17.09 -3.52
N SER A 218 1.44 16.91 -3.50
CA SER A 218 2.35 17.71 -2.67
C SER A 218 2.34 19.18 -3.08
N ASP A 219 2.32 19.46 -4.38
CA ASP A 219 2.25 20.83 -4.89
C ASP A 219 0.91 21.48 -4.57
N PHE A 220 -0.20 20.77 -4.82
CA PHE A 220 -1.53 21.26 -4.46
C PHE A 220 -1.66 21.54 -2.95
N ALA A 221 -1.06 20.71 -2.10
CA ALA A 221 -1.12 20.87 -0.65
C ALA A 221 -0.54 22.21 -0.17
N LYS A 222 0.44 22.78 -0.88
CA LYS A 222 1.02 24.09 -0.55
C LYS A 222 0.03 25.24 -0.71
N HIS A 223 -0.96 25.08 -1.59
CA HIS A 223 -1.99 26.08 -1.90
C HIS A 223 -3.32 25.84 -1.15
N THR A 224 -3.31 24.97 -0.16
CA THR A 224 -4.50 24.66 0.67
C THR A 224 -4.27 25.10 2.10
N ILE A 225 -5.34 25.11 2.90
CA ILE A 225 -5.28 25.37 4.36
C ILE A 225 -4.30 24.45 5.13
N ARG A 226 -3.79 23.40 4.49
CA ARG A 226 -2.75 22.52 5.04
C ARG A 226 -1.33 22.96 4.67
N GLY A 227 -1.20 24.02 3.86
CA GLY A 227 0.05 24.71 3.60
C GLY A 227 0.46 25.61 4.77
N LYS A 228 1.30 26.62 4.49
CA LYS A 228 1.59 27.65 5.51
C LYS A 228 0.30 28.38 5.88
N SER A 229 0.02 28.50 7.17
CA SER A 229 -1.13 29.25 7.67
C SER A 229 -0.94 30.73 7.39
N GLU A 230 -1.75 31.29 6.50
CA GLU A 230 -1.79 32.75 6.28
C GLU A 230 -2.35 33.52 7.49
N LEU A 231 -2.98 32.79 8.44
CA LEU A 231 -3.54 33.35 9.68
C LEU A 231 -2.48 33.59 10.77
N THR A 232 -1.21 33.26 10.52
CA THR A 232 -0.10 33.54 11.44
C THR A 232 0.51 34.92 11.25
N VAL A 233 0.03 35.71 10.28
CA VAL A 233 0.43 37.12 10.20
C VAL A 233 -0.34 37.85 11.30
N SER A 234 0.37 38.23 12.36
CA SER A 234 -0.13 39.16 13.37
C SER A 234 -0.65 40.42 12.68
N PRO A 235 -1.74 41.10 13.22
CA PRO A 235 -2.17 42.37 12.67
C PRO A 235 -1.06 43.43 12.51
N ASP A 236 0.03 43.25 13.22
CA ASP A 236 1.23 44.11 13.20
C ASP A 236 2.27 43.69 12.15
N GLY A 237 1.99 42.73 11.28
CA GLY A 237 2.87 42.31 10.17
C GLY A 237 4.18 41.64 10.60
N LYS A 238 4.28 41.18 11.85
CA LYS A 238 5.45 40.42 12.35
C LYS A 238 5.15 38.91 12.29
N GLU A 239 6.06 38.16 11.64
CA GLU A 239 6.06 36.68 11.60
C GLU A 239 6.28 36.07 13.00
#